data_d29b7f843f8e4c663166b99cb9114d54
#
_entry.id   d29b7f843f8e4c663166b99cb9114d54
#
_cell.length_a   1.000
_cell.length_b   1.000
_cell.length_c   1.000
_cell.angle_alpha   90.00
_cell.angle_beta   90.00
_cell.angle_gamma   90.00
#
_symmetry.space_group_name_H-M   'P 1'
#
loop_
_entity.id
_entity.type
_entity.pdbx_description
1 polymer ?
#
loop_
_entity_poly.entity_id
_entity_poly.type
_entity_poly.pdbx_seq_one_letter_code
_entity_poly.pdbx_strand_id
1 'polypeptide(L)'
;MLNVNKYAALVAVVLLLVSCFEKKQEPLVAPWGVIDDTVTVAEDFDLHDIQTSGELIMATVTGPETYYDYHGKSLGTQYLLCQRFADSLGCRLRVDVCRDSIELVHKLDSCEADLIAWPTPGHIEADRSKPDLVAELKSWYHPSFIDDVKKEETALLTTKKVRRRIFAPMLDAKGGIISHYDQYFMTYSRDIRWDWRLMAAQCYQESTFDPKAVSFAGAKGLMQIMPGTADHLGVARSKLYEPEANIVAAAKYIGELQRTFSDIRDQYERTNFVLASYNGGAHHIRDAMALAKRDGKNPHRWSDVSAYVLKLATPKYYNDPIVKYGYMRGSETVDYVNRIRQRHASYQGVKSAHMGFHPSQPRKADQRKKKYDI
;
A
#
# COMPACT_ATOMS: atom_id res chain seq x y z
N MET A 1 8.44 83.88 -0.63
CA MET A 1 7.69 83.08 0.36
C MET A 1 6.72 82.19 -0.41
N LEU A 2 7.15 80.94 -0.75
CA LEU A 2 6.33 80.02 -1.50
C LEU A 2 5.35 79.27 -0.55
N ASN A 3 4.15 79.16 -1.06
CA ASN A 3 2.96 78.67 -0.38
C ASN A 3 3.10 77.24 0.17
N VAL A 4 3.58 77.07 1.39
CA VAL A 4 3.66 75.76 2.10
C VAL A 4 2.26 75.21 2.43
N ASN A 5 1.25 76.09 2.55
CA ASN A 5 -0.12 75.67 2.92
C ASN A 5 -0.91 74.92 1.83
N LYS A 6 -0.52 74.99 0.54
CA LYS A 6 -1.22 74.28 -0.54
C LYS A 6 -0.82 72.81 -0.62
N TYR A 7 0.41 72.47 -0.24
CA TYR A 7 0.88 71.11 -0.25
C TYR A 7 0.45 70.28 0.99
N ALA A 8 0.32 70.94 2.13
CA ALA A 8 -0.22 70.32 3.35
C ALA A 8 -1.68 69.91 3.20
N ALA A 9 -2.51 70.71 2.49
CA ALA A 9 -3.89 70.37 2.20
C ALA A 9 -4.00 69.16 1.18
N LEU A 10 -3.07 69.10 0.19
CA LEU A 10 -3.07 68.06 -0.80
C LEU A 10 -2.62 66.69 -0.19
N VAL A 11 -1.66 66.66 0.72
CA VAL A 11 -1.19 65.50 1.44
C VAL A 11 -2.28 64.96 2.40
N ALA A 12 -3.02 65.85 3.06
CA ALA A 12 -4.12 65.47 3.94
C ALA A 12 -5.29 64.83 3.17
N VAL A 13 -5.59 65.31 1.94
CA VAL A 13 -6.63 64.70 1.09
C VAL A 13 -6.20 63.35 0.51
N VAL A 14 -4.92 63.15 0.19
CA VAL A 14 -4.40 61.85 -0.28
C VAL A 14 -4.37 60.83 0.85
N LEU A 15 -4.08 61.24 2.09
CA LEU A 15 -4.11 60.34 3.26
C LEU A 15 -5.55 59.92 3.67
N LEU A 16 -6.55 60.75 3.38
CA LEU A 16 -7.96 60.44 3.63
C LEU A 16 -8.57 59.52 2.54
N LEU A 17 -7.97 59.42 1.36
CA LEU A 17 -8.44 58.58 0.28
C LEU A 17 -7.87 57.15 0.28
N VAL A 18 -6.84 56.87 1.12
CA VAL A 18 -6.25 55.53 1.28
C VAL A 18 -6.93 54.76 2.43
N SER A 19 -7.78 55.39 3.24
CA SER A 19 -8.39 54.80 4.43
C SER A 19 -9.77 54.15 4.23
N CYS A 20 -10.27 53.96 3.01
CA CYS A 20 -11.59 53.37 2.80
C CYS A 20 -11.63 52.53 1.54
N PHE A 21 -10.93 51.37 1.55
CA PHE A 21 -11.26 50.25 0.71
C PHE A 21 -10.87 48.95 1.41
N GLU A 22 -11.37 48.71 2.61
CA GLU A 22 -11.62 47.36 3.08
C GLU A 22 -12.85 46.88 2.32
N LYS A 23 -12.65 46.09 1.28
CA LYS A 23 -13.72 45.27 0.74
C LYS A 23 -14.17 44.32 1.85
N LYS A 24 -15.31 44.62 2.49
CA LYS A 24 -16.07 43.63 3.22
C LYS A 24 -16.35 42.51 2.23
N GLN A 25 -15.69 41.38 2.38
CA GLN A 25 -16.12 40.12 1.73
C GLN A 25 -17.51 39.80 2.30
N GLU A 26 -18.50 39.80 1.42
CA GLU A 26 -19.82 39.31 1.79
C GLU A 26 -19.67 37.80 2.11
N PRO A 27 -20.23 37.33 3.21
CA PRO A 27 -20.15 35.90 3.55
C PRO A 27 -20.81 35.08 2.44
N LEU A 28 -20.12 34.04 1.97
CA LEU A 28 -20.67 33.05 1.04
C LEU A 28 -21.82 32.32 1.75
N VAL A 29 -23.04 32.66 1.38
CA VAL A 29 -24.23 31.99 1.89
C VAL A 29 -24.45 30.71 1.04
N ALA A 30 -24.12 29.55 1.62
CA ALA A 30 -24.48 28.28 1.04
C ALA A 30 -26.00 27.99 1.25
N PRO A 31 -26.63 27.14 0.43
CA PRO A 31 -28.07 26.84 0.53
C PRO A 31 -28.56 26.31 1.90
N TRP A 32 -27.63 25.98 2.78
CA TRP A 32 -27.90 25.45 4.14
C TRP A 32 -27.46 26.41 5.28
N GLY A 33 -27.17 27.69 4.99
CA GLY A 33 -26.82 28.68 6.00
C GLY A 33 -25.40 29.26 5.82
N VAL A 34 -25.10 30.30 6.60
CA VAL A 34 -23.78 30.94 6.64
C VAL A 34 -22.77 29.94 7.21
N ILE A 35 -21.79 29.53 6.40
CA ILE A 35 -20.60 28.86 6.92
C ILE A 35 -19.73 29.98 7.47
N ASP A 36 -19.61 30.07 8.77
CA ASP A 36 -18.61 30.90 9.44
C ASP A 36 -17.26 30.22 9.22
N ASP A 37 -16.56 30.62 8.14
CA ASP A 37 -15.20 30.13 7.81
C ASP A 37 -14.12 30.79 8.69
N THR A 38 -14.49 31.44 9.77
CA THR A 38 -13.56 31.65 10.87
C THR A 38 -13.45 30.32 11.63
N VAL A 39 -12.77 29.35 11.05
CA VAL A 39 -12.03 28.39 11.85
C VAL A 39 -11.00 29.23 12.60
N THR A 40 -11.38 29.71 13.77
CA THR A 40 -10.43 30.04 14.80
C THR A 40 -9.68 28.74 15.02
N VAL A 41 -8.47 28.63 14.43
CA VAL A 41 -7.48 27.65 14.88
C VAL A 41 -7.45 27.89 16.38
N ALA A 42 -7.94 26.93 17.17
CA ALA A 42 -7.93 27.05 18.60
C ALA A 42 -6.46 27.26 18.94
N GLU A 43 -6.13 28.46 19.47
CA GLU A 43 -4.75 28.86 19.80
C GLU A 43 -4.09 27.88 20.80
N ASP A 44 -4.84 26.91 21.29
CA ASP A 44 -4.47 25.95 22.34
C ASP A 44 -4.59 24.48 21.95
N PHE A 45 -4.69 24.13 20.63
CA PHE A 45 -4.74 22.72 20.23
C PHE A 45 -3.37 22.04 20.43
N ASP A 46 -3.26 21.19 21.47
CA ASP A 46 -2.01 20.52 21.84
C ASP A 46 -2.28 19.05 22.24
N LEU A 47 -1.39 18.42 22.97
CA LEU A 47 -1.36 16.99 23.32
C LEU A 47 -2.71 16.49 23.86
N HIS A 48 -3.38 17.23 24.75
CA HIS A 48 -4.67 16.81 25.30
C HIS A 48 -5.75 16.65 24.23
N ASP A 49 -5.78 17.58 23.26
CA ASP A 49 -6.75 17.55 22.17
C ASP A 49 -6.46 16.44 21.18
N ILE A 50 -5.18 16.16 20.91
CA ILE A 50 -4.73 15.01 20.11
C ILE A 50 -5.18 13.71 20.78
N GLN A 51 -4.98 13.55 22.08
CA GLN A 51 -5.42 12.38 22.84
C GLN A 51 -6.95 12.26 22.86
N THR A 52 -7.67 13.38 22.98
CA THR A 52 -9.13 13.42 22.97
C THR A 52 -9.70 13.08 21.60
N SER A 53 -9.10 13.56 20.53
CA SER A 53 -9.46 13.21 19.15
C SER A 53 -9.15 11.76 18.80
N GLY A 54 -8.17 11.16 19.50
CA GLY A 54 -7.69 9.80 19.27
C GLY A 54 -6.88 9.65 17.97
N GLU A 55 -6.45 10.74 17.35
CA GLU A 55 -5.68 10.72 16.10
C GLU A 55 -4.42 11.59 16.20
N LEU A 56 -3.27 11.02 15.83
CA LEU A 56 -1.98 11.71 15.67
C LEU A 56 -1.62 11.73 14.19
N ILE A 57 -1.32 12.89 13.63
CA ILE A 57 -1.08 13.07 12.20
C ILE A 57 0.41 13.19 11.94
N MET A 58 0.97 12.26 11.19
CA MET A 58 2.36 12.26 10.73
C MET A 58 2.44 12.61 9.25
N ALA A 59 3.12 13.69 8.88
CA ALA A 59 3.52 13.93 7.51
C ALA A 59 4.91 13.35 7.22
N THR A 60 5.08 12.74 6.06
CA THR A 60 6.35 12.13 5.63
C THR A 60 6.43 11.98 4.12
N VAL A 61 7.61 11.65 3.60
CA VAL A 61 7.80 11.28 2.19
C VAL A 61 7.94 9.76 2.06
N THR A 62 7.66 9.21 0.87
CA THR A 62 7.85 7.77 0.64
C THR A 62 9.34 7.40 0.62
N GLY A 63 9.67 6.27 1.21
CA GLY A 63 11.03 5.76 1.21
C GLY A 63 11.23 4.57 2.16
N PRO A 64 12.33 3.83 2.02
CA PRO A 64 12.57 2.63 2.82
C PRO A 64 12.73 2.93 4.32
N GLU A 65 13.24 4.11 4.67
CA GLU A 65 13.42 4.52 6.07
C GLU A 65 12.22 5.30 6.61
N THR A 66 11.40 5.89 5.74
CA THR A 66 10.29 6.76 6.12
C THR A 66 8.97 6.01 6.17
N TYR A 67 8.36 5.80 5.00
CA TYR A 67 7.06 5.15 4.86
C TYR A 67 6.93 4.47 3.50
N TYR A 68 6.45 3.24 3.48
CA TYR A 68 6.06 2.53 2.27
C TYR A 68 5.06 1.42 2.57
N ASP A 69 4.22 1.11 1.57
CA ASP A 69 3.33 -0.03 1.64
C ASP A 69 4.01 -1.30 1.15
N TYR A 70 3.86 -2.37 1.92
CA TYR A 70 4.37 -3.68 1.58
C TYR A 70 3.34 -4.77 1.85
N HIS A 71 2.75 -5.33 0.78
CA HIS A 71 1.65 -6.30 0.85
C HIS A 71 0.47 -5.81 1.69
N GLY A 72 0.11 -4.54 1.57
CA GLY A 72 -0.98 -3.92 2.32
C GLY A 72 -0.68 -3.69 3.80
N LYS A 73 0.59 -3.70 4.18
CA LYS A 73 1.05 -3.29 5.51
C LYS A 73 2.01 -2.12 5.37
N SER A 74 1.79 -1.09 6.15
CA SER A 74 2.67 0.07 6.23
C SER A 74 3.94 -0.28 6.98
N LEU A 75 5.08 0.09 6.43
CA LEU A 75 6.43 -0.15 6.95
C LEU A 75 7.29 1.10 6.79
N GLY A 76 8.50 1.05 7.33
CA GLY A 76 9.49 2.10 7.38
C GLY A 76 9.90 2.40 8.81
N THR A 77 11.19 2.59 9.06
CA THR A 77 11.73 2.83 10.41
C THR A 77 11.02 4.00 11.09
N GLN A 78 10.84 5.12 10.38
CA GLN A 78 10.17 6.32 10.92
C GLN A 78 8.69 6.07 11.19
N TYR A 79 8.01 5.42 10.26
CA TYR A 79 6.60 5.03 10.44
C TYR A 79 6.42 4.17 11.71
N LEU A 80 7.22 3.13 11.87
CA LEU A 80 7.13 2.24 13.04
C LEU A 80 7.44 2.97 14.34
N LEU A 81 8.37 3.92 14.30
CA LEU A 81 8.70 4.75 15.45
C LEU A 81 7.55 5.68 15.83
N CYS A 82 6.95 6.38 14.85
CA CYS A 82 5.78 7.23 15.08
C CYS A 82 4.54 6.42 15.48
N GLN A 83 4.37 5.21 14.94
CA GLN A 83 3.30 4.31 15.35
C GLN A 83 3.42 3.94 16.84
N ARG A 84 4.61 3.59 17.31
CA ARG A 84 4.86 3.32 18.73
C ARG A 84 4.59 4.53 19.62
N PHE A 85 4.92 5.74 19.13
CA PHE A 85 4.62 6.97 19.85
C PHE A 85 3.11 7.20 19.92
N ALA A 86 2.38 7.07 18.81
CA ALA A 86 0.93 7.17 18.79
C ALA A 86 0.27 6.14 19.72
N ASP A 87 0.74 4.89 19.69
CA ASP A 87 0.27 3.83 20.59
C ASP A 87 0.48 4.18 22.08
N SER A 88 1.62 4.83 22.43
CA SER A 88 1.88 5.28 23.81
C SER A 88 0.94 6.40 24.26
N LEU A 89 0.44 7.20 23.31
CA LEU A 89 -0.55 8.26 23.57
C LEU A 89 -1.99 7.73 23.57
N GLY A 90 -2.21 6.46 23.17
CA GLY A 90 -3.55 5.90 22.97
C GLY A 90 -4.23 6.39 21.69
N CYS A 91 -3.47 6.94 20.73
CA CYS A 91 -3.95 7.52 19.48
C CYS A 91 -3.73 6.58 18.30
N ARG A 92 -4.56 6.75 17.27
CA ARG A 92 -4.32 6.17 15.95
C ARG A 92 -3.37 7.07 15.16
N LEU A 93 -2.34 6.50 14.53
CA LEU A 93 -1.49 7.23 13.62
C LEU A 93 -2.17 7.38 12.25
N ARG A 94 -2.35 8.63 11.79
CA ARG A 94 -2.68 8.95 10.39
C ARG A 94 -1.41 9.37 9.67
N VAL A 95 -1.19 8.83 8.47
CA VAL A 95 -0.01 9.17 7.66
C VAL A 95 -0.43 9.99 6.47
N ASP A 96 0.13 11.19 6.34
CA ASP A 96 0.00 12.07 5.19
C ASP A 96 1.30 12.00 4.39
N VAL A 97 1.22 11.46 3.17
CA VAL A 97 2.38 11.31 2.29
C VAL A 97 2.56 12.56 1.44
N CYS A 98 3.69 13.24 1.63
CA CYS A 98 4.08 14.44 0.90
C CYS A 98 4.93 14.07 -0.33
N ARG A 99 4.91 14.94 -1.34
CA ARG A 99 5.69 14.78 -2.57
C ARG A 99 7.18 15.04 -2.34
N ASP A 100 7.47 16.01 -1.49
CA ASP A 100 8.84 16.47 -1.23
C ASP A 100 8.97 17.10 0.18
N SER A 101 10.18 17.51 0.52
CA SER A 101 10.48 18.14 1.81
C SER A 101 9.87 19.52 1.98
N ILE A 102 9.53 20.21 0.90
CA ILE A 102 8.90 21.55 0.97
C ILE A 102 7.45 21.39 1.44
N GLU A 103 6.71 20.46 0.82
CA GLU A 103 5.35 20.15 1.25
C GLU A 103 5.32 19.60 2.68
N LEU A 104 6.33 18.82 3.06
CA LEU A 104 6.47 18.30 4.42
C LEU A 104 6.54 19.41 5.47
N VAL A 105 7.43 20.38 5.27
CA VAL A 105 7.57 21.55 6.17
C VAL A 105 6.31 22.39 6.15
N HIS A 106 5.72 22.62 4.98
CA HIS A 106 4.48 23.39 4.86
C HIS A 106 3.35 22.79 5.70
N LYS A 107 3.19 21.46 5.68
CA LYS A 107 2.14 20.78 6.48
C LYS A 107 2.35 20.93 7.99
N LEU A 108 3.61 21.00 8.45
CA LEU A 108 3.90 21.28 9.86
C LEU A 108 3.60 22.74 10.20
N ASP A 109 4.09 23.69 9.38
CA ASP A 109 3.92 25.12 9.61
C ASP A 109 2.46 25.59 9.51
N SER A 110 1.62 24.87 8.72
CA SER A 110 0.18 25.13 8.60
C SER A 110 -0.67 24.37 9.60
N CYS A 111 -0.07 23.67 10.57
CA CYS A 111 -0.74 22.83 11.57
C CYS A 111 -1.60 21.71 10.96
N GLU A 112 -1.35 21.31 9.70
CA GLU A 112 -2.02 20.17 9.05
C GLU A 112 -1.46 18.82 9.51
N ALA A 113 -0.26 18.82 10.10
CA ALA A 113 0.37 17.65 10.71
C ALA A 113 0.87 17.97 12.12
N ASP A 114 0.85 16.97 12.99
CA ASP A 114 1.36 17.08 14.37
C ASP A 114 2.86 16.76 14.43
N LEU A 115 3.29 15.85 13.55
CA LEU A 115 4.67 15.38 13.43
C LEU A 115 5.12 15.39 11.97
N ILE A 116 6.40 15.65 11.75
CA ILE A 116 7.08 15.30 10.51
C ILE A 116 8.19 14.27 10.76
N ALA A 117 8.27 13.32 9.84
CA ALA A 117 9.30 12.29 9.87
C ALA A 117 10.22 12.44 8.66
N TRP A 118 11.47 12.81 8.93
CA TRP A 118 12.50 13.02 7.91
C TRP A 118 13.09 11.69 7.42
N PRO A 119 13.71 11.65 6.22
CA PRO A 119 14.39 10.45 5.70
C PRO A 119 15.62 9.99 6.53
N THR A 120 15.89 10.60 7.66
CA THR A 120 16.96 10.23 8.56
C THR A 120 16.39 9.49 9.75
N PRO A 121 16.81 8.24 10.02
CA PRO A 121 16.29 7.43 11.12
C PRO A 121 16.34 8.16 12.48
N GLY A 122 15.21 8.20 13.17
CA GLY A 122 15.06 8.88 14.46
C GLY A 122 14.90 10.40 14.38
N HIS A 123 14.94 11.00 13.18
CA HIS A 123 14.71 12.42 13.01
C HIS A 123 13.21 12.69 12.82
N ILE A 124 12.53 12.93 13.93
CA ILE A 124 11.12 13.29 14.01
C ILE A 124 11.03 14.66 14.66
N GLU A 125 10.24 15.55 14.08
CA GLU A 125 9.95 16.88 14.63
C GLU A 125 8.46 16.99 14.91
N ALA A 126 8.10 17.42 16.12
CA ALA A 126 6.73 17.81 16.45
C ALA A 126 6.51 19.28 16.14
N ASP A 127 5.26 19.62 15.87
CA ASP A 127 4.80 20.99 15.67
C ASP A 127 5.18 21.85 16.88
N ARG A 128 5.95 22.88 16.64
CA ARG A 128 6.47 23.77 17.70
C ARG A 128 5.38 24.61 18.37
N SER A 129 4.23 24.78 17.73
CA SER A 129 3.06 25.42 18.32
C SER A 129 2.38 24.54 19.39
N LYS A 130 2.79 23.27 19.53
CA LYS A 130 2.26 22.27 20.45
C LYS A 130 3.32 21.89 21.51
N PRO A 131 3.58 22.75 22.50
CA PRO A 131 4.68 22.56 23.46
C PRO A 131 4.57 21.31 24.30
N ASP A 132 3.35 20.87 24.66
CA ASP A 132 3.12 19.66 25.43
C ASP A 132 3.41 18.42 24.62
N LEU A 133 3.01 18.38 23.33
CA LEU A 133 3.36 17.32 22.40
C LEU A 133 4.88 17.24 22.20
N VAL A 134 5.56 18.37 22.05
CA VAL A 134 7.03 18.43 21.93
C VAL A 134 7.72 17.90 23.19
N ALA A 135 7.22 18.26 24.37
CA ALA A 135 7.75 17.79 25.64
C ALA A 135 7.56 16.29 25.82
N GLU A 136 6.37 15.78 25.49
CA GLU A 136 6.03 14.36 25.55
C GLU A 136 6.88 13.54 24.59
N LEU A 137 7.03 13.97 23.33
CA LEU A 137 7.88 13.28 22.34
C LEU A 137 9.35 13.20 22.83
N LYS A 138 9.88 14.29 23.39
CA LYS A 138 11.25 14.30 23.95
C LYS A 138 11.41 13.38 25.16
N SER A 139 10.39 13.33 26.03
CA SER A 139 10.39 12.47 27.22
C SER A 139 10.29 10.99 26.84
N TRP A 140 9.45 10.68 25.86
CA TRP A 140 9.22 9.33 25.36
C TRP A 140 10.40 8.80 24.56
N TYR A 141 11.05 9.63 23.72
CA TYR A 141 12.04 9.18 22.75
C TYR A 141 13.32 8.66 23.43
N HIS A 142 13.73 7.45 23.02
CA HIS A 142 15.02 6.89 23.37
C HIS A 142 15.73 6.37 22.12
N PRO A 143 17.04 6.63 21.92
CA PRO A 143 17.79 6.21 20.72
C PRO A 143 17.72 4.70 20.41
N SER A 144 17.61 3.84 21.44
CA SER A 144 17.49 2.39 21.26
C SER A 144 16.23 1.98 20.51
N PHE A 145 15.19 2.82 20.49
CA PHE A 145 13.94 2.53 19.77
C PHE A 145 14.18 2.36 18.28
N ILE A 146 15.17 3.06 17.70
CA ILE A 146 15.56 2.90 16.30
C ILE A 146 16.00 1.48 16.01
N ASP A 147 16.87 0.92 16.86
CA ASP A 147 17.35 -0.45 16.69
C ASP A 147 16.22 -1.47 16.87
N ASP A 148 15.31 -1.21 17.80
CA ASP A 148 14.17 -2.10 18.05
C ASP A 148 13.18 -2.10 16.89
N VAL A 149 12.82 -0.93 16.32
CA VAL A 149 11.94 -0.88 15.16
C VAL A 149 12.60 -1.46 13.90
N LYS A 150 13.92 -1.30 13.73
CA LYS A 150 14.68 -1.95 12.64
C LYS A 150 14.70 -3.47 12.78
N LYS A 151 14.84 -4.00 13.98
CA LYS A 151 14.74 -5.44 14.26
C LYS A 151 13.32 -5.94 13.95
N GLU A 152 12.29 -5.20 14.38
CA GLU A 152 10.90 -5.52 14.09
C GLU A 152 10.63 -5.52 12.59
N GLU A 153 11.02 -4.48 11.87
CA GLU A 153 10.88 -4.41 10.42
C GLU A 153 11.61 -5.56 9.73
N THR A 154 12.84 -5.83 10.12
CA THR A 154 13.63 -6.96 9.60
C THR A 154 12.94 -8.29 9.88
N ALA A 155 12.41 -8.50 11.08
CA ALA A 155 11.65 -9.70 11.42
C ALA A 155 10.40 -9.83 10.56
N LEU A 156 9.64 -8.76 10.36
CA LEU A 156 8.46 -8.72 9.48
C LEU A 156 8.82 -9.07 8.04
N LEU A 157 9.92 -8.53 7.53
CA LEU A 157 10.38 -8.75 6.15
C LEU A 157 10.99 -10.14 5.94
N THR A 158 11.60 -10.73 6.96
CA THR A 158 12.26 -12.04 6.89
C THR A 158 11.36 -13.19 7.33
N THR A 159 10.27 -12.90 8.06
CA THR A 159 9.29 -13.93 8.42
C THR A 159 8.80 -14.59 7.15
N LYS A 160 9.19 -15.84 6.95
CA LYS A 160 8.77 -16.65 5.79
C LYS A 160 7.27 -16.62 5.75
N LYS A 161 6.71 -16.08 4.68
CA LYS A 161 5.32 -15.68 4.49
C LYS A 161 4.29 -16.77 4.77
N VAL A 162 4.71 -18.03 4.66
CA VAL A 162 3.91 -19.21 4.97
C VAL A 162 4.89 -20.28 5.46
N ARG A 163 4.60 -20.97 6.55
CA ARG A 163 5.27 -22.24 6.85
C ARG A 163 4.97 -23.17 5.71
N ARG A 164 5.87 -23.19 4.73
CA ARG A 164 5.78 -24.10 3.59
C ARG A 164 5.98 -25.50 4.14
N ARG A 165 4.89 -26.21 4.36
CA ARG A 165 4.98 -27.67 4.32
C ARG A 165 5.44 -27.98 2.90
N ILE A 166 6.52 -28.74 2.77
CA ILE A 166 7.04 -29.15 1.47
C ILE A 166 6.00 -30.08 0.88
N PHE A 167 5.10 -29.54 0.06
CA PHE A 167 4.22 -30.35 -0.78
C PHE A 167 4.95 -30.60 -2.10
N ALA A 168 4.77 -31.78 -2.65
CA ALA A 168 5.15 -32.05 -4.02
C ALA A 168 4.58 -30.94 -4.92
N PRO A 169 5.30 -30.45 -5.94
CA PRO A 169 4.80 -29.43 -6.84
C PRO A 169 3.50 -29.81 -7.55
N MET A 170 3.15 -31.07 -7.52
CA MET A 170 1.86 -31.65 -7.97
C MET A 170 1.44 -32.75 -7.00
N LEU A 171 0.14 -32.86 -6.77
CA LEU A 171 -0.44 -33.87 -5.90
C LEU A 171 -0.26 -35.27 -6.49
N ASP A 172 -0.50 -35.44 -7.79
CA ASP A 172 -0.24 -36.64 -8.57
C ASP A 172 0.20 -36.23 -10.00
N ALA A 173 1.50 -36.32 -10.24
CA ALA A 173 2.06 -35.99 -11.55
C ALA A 173 1.68 -36.97 -12.64
N LYS A 174 1.49 -38.30 -12.29
CA LYS A 174 1.12 -39.36 -13.25
C LYS A 174 -0.37 -39.27 -13.59
N GLY A 175 -1.22 -39.00 -12.58
CA GLY A 175 -2.66 -38.82 -12.75
C GLY A 175 -3.06 -37.44 -13.25
N GLY A 176 -2.12 -36.51 -13.42
CA GLY A 176 -2.41 -35.18 -13.91
C GLY A 176 -3.17 -34.29 -12.92
N ILE A 177 -2.99 -34.50 -11.61
CA ILE A 177 -3.65 -33.74 -10.54
C ILE A 177 -2.61 -32.78 -9.95
N ILE A 178 -2.87 -31.47 -10.07
CA ILE A 178 -2.01 -30.45 -9.49
C ILE A 178 -2.31 -30.30 -8.00
N SER A 179 -3.58 -30.16 -7.64
CA SER A 179 -4.02 -29.93 -6.27
C SER A 179 -5.41 -30.53 -5.99
N HIS A 180 -5.83 -30.51 -4.73
CA HIS A 180 -7.21 -30.84 -4.35
C HIS A 180 -8.25 -29.81 -4.85
N TYR A 181 -7.80 -28.67 -5.40
CA TYR A 181 -8.64 -27.54 -5.77
C TYR A 181 -8.75 -27.32 -7.28
N ASP A 182 -8.23 -28.24 -8.10
CA ASP A 182 -8.17 -28.13 -9.56
C ASP A 182 -9.54 -27.84 -10.17
N GLN A 183 -10.60 -28.46 -9.63
CA GLN A 183 -11.96 -28.21 -10.11
C GLN A 183 -12.40 -26.74 -9.95
N TYR A 184 -12.05 -26.10 -8.83
CA TYR A 184 -12.35 -24.70 -8.60
C TYR A 184 -11.53 -23.81 -9.56
N PHE A 185 -10.24 -24.13 -9.76
CA PHE A 185 -9.43 -23.39 -10.74
C PHE A 185 -10.00 -23.53 -12.15
N MET A 186 -10.40 -24.72 -12.57
CA MET A 186 -11.02 -24.94 -13.89
C MET A 186 -12.34 -24.17 -14.06
N THR A 187 -13.14 -24.06 -13.00
CA THR A 187 -14.41 -23.34 -13.03
C THR A 187 -14.19 -21.83 -13.15
N TYR A 188 -13.46 -21.25 -12.20
CA TYR A 188 -13.39 -19.79 -12.06
C TYR A 188 -12.33 -19.12 -12.93
N SER A 189 -11.35 -19.86 -13.47
CA SER A 189 -10.41 -19.33 -14.47
C SER A 189 -11.08 -18.99 -15.81
N ARG A 190 -12.23 -19.62 -16.12
CA ARG A 190 -13.00 -19.32 -17.35
C ARG A 190 -13.53 -17.91 -17.36
N ASP A 191 -14.01 -17.41 -16.22
CA ASP A 191 -14.57 -16.07 -16.07
C ASP A 191 -13.55 -14.97 -16.39
N ILE A 192 -12.28 -15.24 -16.11
CA ILE A 192 -11.14 -14.35 -16.35
C ILE A 192 -10.35 -14.71 -17.63
N ARG A 193 -10.78 -15.72 -18.38
CA ARG A 193 -10.12 -16.21 -19.61
C ARG A 193 -8.64 -16.60 -19.40
N TRP A 194 -8.34 -17.17 -18.24
CA TRP A 194 -7.00 -17.72 -17.93
C TRP A 194 -6.97 -19.24 -18.12
N ASP A 195 -5.77 -19.76 -18.40
CA ASP A 195 -5.50 -21.19 -18.19
C ASP A 195 -5.61 -21.48 -16.69
N TRP A 196 -6.44 -22.45 -16.30
CA TRP A 196 -6.64 -22.85 -14.91
C TRP A 196 -5.32 -23.23 -14.22
N ARG A 197 -4.35 -23.77 -14.98
CA ARG A 197 -3.01 -24.12 -14.48
C ARG A 197 -2.18 -22.89 -14.11
N LEU A 198 -2.42 -21.77 -14.75
CA LEU A 198 -1.81 -20.51 -14.35
C LEU A 198 -2.35 -20.05 -12.99
N MET A 199 -3.66 -20.17 -12.79
CA MET A 199 -4.27 -19.84 -11.50
C MET A 199 -3.80 -20.80 -10.39
N ALA A 200 -3.65 -22.09 -10.70
CA ALA A 200 -3.05 -23.07 -9.79
C ALA A 200 -1.57 -22.76 -9.49
N ALA A 201 -0.79 -22.32 -10.49
CA ALA A 201 0.59 -21.90 -10.31
C ALA A 201 0.72 -20.67 -9.40
N GLN A 202 -0.21 -19.72 -9.54
CA GLN A 202 -0.31 -18.56 -8.66
C GLN A 202 -0.67 -18.99 -7.23
N CYS A 203 -1.68 -19.84 -7.06
CA CYS A 203 -2.07 -20.37 -5.74
C CYS A 203 -0.90 -21.09 -5.03
N TYR A 204 -0.13 -21.86 -5.78
CA TYR A 204 1.08 -22.47 -5.22
C TYR A 204 2.09 -21.43 -4.73
N GLN A 205 2.28 -20.33 -5.47
CA GLN A 205 3.19 -19.26 -5.09
C GLN A 205 2.68 -18.54 -3.84
N GLU A 206 1.35 -18.37 -3.71
CA GLU A 206 0.72 -17.67 -2.58
C GLU A 206 0.77 -18.52 -1.29
N SER A 207 0.30 -19.73 -1.33
CA SER A 207 0.07 -20.54 -0.12
C SER A 207 0.63 -21.97 -0.16
N THR A 208 1.20 -22.43 -1.29
CA THR A 208 1.47 -23.85 -1.52
C THR A 208 0.22 -24.75 -1.33
N PHE A 209 -0.93 -24.22 -1.74
CA PHE A 209 -2.25 -24.85 -1.59
C PHE A 209 -2.72 -25.04 -0.14
N ASP A 210 -2.24 -24.23 0.81
CA ASP A 210 -2.73 -24.26 2.19
C ASP A 210 -3.92 -23.32 2.38
N PRO A 211 -5.15 -23.82 2.58
CA PRO A 211 -6.33 -22.98 2.76
C PRO A 211 -6.33 -22.22 4.10
N LYS A 212 -5.46 -22.60 5.04
CA LYS A 212 -5.32 -21.93 6.35
C LYS A 212 -4.13 -20.99 6.41
N ALA A 213 -3.47 -20.75 5.27
CA ALA A 213 -2.33 -19.85 5.20
C ALA A 213 -2.70 -18.43 5.64
N VAL A 214 -1.86 -17.84 6.48
CA VAL A 214 -1.94 -16.42 6.89
C VAL A 214 -0.57 -15.82 6.70
N SER A 215 -0.49 -14.71 5.95
CA SER A 215 0.75 -13.96 5.84
C SER A 215 0.96 -13.04 7.05
N PHE A 216 2.18 -12.53 7.21
CA PHE A 216 2.47 -11.53 8.24
C PHE A 216 1.63 -10.24 8.09
N ALA A 217 1.25 -9.89 6.86
CA ALA A 217 0.41 -8.74 6.55
C ALA A 217 -1.10 -9.01 6.73
N GLY A 218 -1.47 -10.25 7.09
CA GLY A 218 -2.86 -10.64 7.31
C GLY A 218 -3.60 -11.14 6.07
N ALA A 219 -2.91 -11.37 4.94
CA ALA A 219 -3.51 -12.05 3.79
C ALA A 219 -3.88 -13.49 4.14
N LYS A 220 -5.01 -13.99 3.62
CA LYS A 220 -5.61 -15.25 4.08
C LYS A 220 -5.94 -16.21 2.95
N GLY A 221 -5.77 -17.51 3.24
CA GLY A 221 -6.25 -18.62 2.43
C GLY A 221 -5.40 -18.93 1.21
N LEU A 222 -5.95 -19.73 0.31
CA LEU A 222 -5.25 -20.28 -0.86
C LEU A 222 -4.58 -19.25 -1.74
N MET A 223 -5.28 -18.16 -2.03
CA MET A 223 -4.86 -17.10 -2.95
C MET A 223 -4.40 -15.85 -2.19
N GLN A 224 -4.21 -15.92 -0.88
CA GLN A 224 -3.70 -14.84 -0.03
C GLN A 224 -4.44 -13.51 -0.23
N ILE A 225 -5.76 -13.54 -0.05
CA ILE A 225 -6.59 -12.34 -0.17
C ILE A 225 -6.48 -11.49 1.10
N MET A 226 -6.19 -10.20 0.91
CA MET A 226 -6.18 -9.23 2.01
C MET A 226 -7.61 -8.96 2.49
N PRO A 227 -7.84 -8.77 3.83
CA PRO A 227 -9.16 -8.44 4.35
C PRO A 227 -9.82 -7.23 3.69
N GLY A 228 -9.06 -6.15 3.43
CA GLY A 228 -9.58 -4.98 2.72
C GLY A 228 -9.99 -5.28 1.27
N THR A 229 -9.25 -6.15 0.57
CA THR A 229 -9.63 -6.61 -0.77
C THR A 229 -10.91 -7.46 -0.71
N ALA A 230 -11.06 -8.32 0.30
CA ALA A 230 -12.28 -9.10 0.49
C ALA A 230 -13.50 -8.20 0.69
N ASP A 231 -13.39 -7.18 1.53
CA ASP A 231 -14.46 -6.21 1.77
C ASP A 231 -14.86 -5.48 0.48
N HIS A 232 -13.87 -5.00 -0.29
CA HIS A 232 -14.10 -4.36 -1.59
C HIS A 232 -14.83 -5.28 -2.58
N LEU A 233 -14.50 -6.58 -2.59
CA LEU A 233 -15.12 -7.57 -3.46
C LEU A 233 -16.45 -8.13 -2.94
N GLY A 234 -16.91 -7.68 -1.78
CA GLY A 234 -18.13 -8.16 -1.13
C GLY A 234 -18.04 -9.60 -0.61
N VAL A 235 -16.83 -10.05 -0.23
CA VAL A 235 -16.60 -11.39 0.33
C VAL A 235 -16.39 -11.27 1.85
N ALA A 236 -17.21 -11.98 2.62
CA ALA A 236 -17.10 -11.98 4.07
C ALA A 236 -15.70 -12.47 4.52
N ARG A 237 -15.03 -11.71 5.40
CA ARG A 237 -13.68 -12.03 5.91
C ARG A 237 -13.59 -13.42 6.56
N SER A 238 -14.68 -13.91 7.15
CA SER A 238 -14.78 -15.27 7.72
C SER A 238 -14.66 -16.36 6.67
N LYS A 239 -15.06 -16.09 5.42
CA LYS A 239 -15.02 -17.05 4.31
C LYS A 239 -13.67 -17.16 3.61
N LEU A 240 -12.68 -16.33 4.00
CA LEU A 240 -11.36 -16.34 3.35
C LEU A 240 -10.56 -17.65 3.56
N TYR A 241 -10.96 -18.50 4.50
CA TYR A 241 -10.39 -19.84 4.70
C TYR A 241 -11.16 -20.96 3.96
N GLU A 242 -12.33 -20.63 3.38
CA GLU A 242 -13.08 -21.55 2.53
C GLU A 242 -12.44 -21.56 1.13
N PRO A 243 -12.00 -22.73 0.62
CA PRO A 243 -11.26 -22.83 -0.63
C PRO A 243 -11.97 -22.16 -1.80
N GLU A 244 -13.24 -22.46 -2.00
CA GLU A 244 -14.02 -21.95 -3.12
C GLU A 244 -14.20 -20.42 -3.02
N ALA A 245 -14.62 -19.91 -1.86
CA ALA A 245 -14.85 -18.47 -1.65
C ALA A 245 -13.57 -17.68 -1.87
N ASN A 246 -12.42 -18.20 -1.43
CA ASN A 246 -11.12 -17.57 -1.61
C ASN A 246 -10.68 -17.54 -3.08
N ILE A 247 -10.89 -18.62 -3.83
CA ILE A 247 -10.58 -18.69 -5.26
C ILE A 247 -11.51 -17.77 -6.07
N VAL A 248 -12.80 -17.70 -5.73
CA VAL A 248 -13.77 -16.77 -6.33
C VAL A 248 -13.34 -15.31 -6.10
N ALA A 249 -12.94 -14.96 -4.87
CA ALA A 249 -12.44 -13.63 -4.57
C ALA A 249 -11.21 -13.29 -5.42
N ALA A 250 -10.26 -14.21 -5.54
CA ALA A 250 -9.08 -14.05 -6.38
C ALA A 250 -9.43 -13.85 -7.86
N ALA A 251 -10.35 -14.64 -8.40
CA ALA A 251 -10.79 -14.52 -9.79
C ALA A 251 -11.44 -13.14 -10.04
N LYS A 252 -12.29 -12.65 -9.13
CA LYS A 252 -12.87 -11.31 -9.22
C LYS A 252 -11.78 -10.23 -9.23
N TYR A 253 -10.81 -10.30 -8.29
CA TYR A 253 -9.72 -9.34 -8.20
C TYR A 253 -8.83 -9.36 -9.45
N ILE A 254 -8.47 -10.55 -9.96
CA ILE A 254 -7.74 -10.69 -11.22
C ILE A 254 -8.53 -10.04 -12.37
N GLY A 255 -9.84 -10.24 -12.43
CA GLY A 255 -10.70 -9.60 -13.43
C GLY A 255 -10.69 -8.07 -13.35
N GLU A 256 -10.63 -7.49 -12.14
CA GLU A 256 -10.45 -6.03 -11.96
C GLU A 256 -9.09 -5.56 -12.45
N LEU A 257 -8.03 -6.28 -12.10
CA LEU A 257 -6.68 -5.96 -12.59
C LEU A 257 -6.58 -6.08 -14.12
N GLN A 258 -7.25 -7.06 -14.74
CA GLN A 258 -7.31 -7.15 -16.20
C GLN A 258 -8.00 -5.92 -16.83
N ARG A 259 -9.04 -5.38 -16.22
CA ARG A 259 -9.69 -4.14 -16.66
C ARG A 259 -8.76 -2.94 -16.48
N THR A 260 -8.04 -2.87 -15.36
CA THR A 260 -7.03 -1.85 -15.10
C THR A 260 -5.97 -1.81 -16.21
N PHE A 261 -5.53 -2.96 -16.73
CA PHE A 261 -4.53 -3.07 -17.80
C PHE A 261 -5.13 -3.40 -19.17
N SER A 262 -6.36 -2.95 -19.46
CA SER A 262 -7.03 -3.19 -20.75
C SER A 262 -6.35 -2.52 -21.95
N ASP A 263 -5.52 -1.51 -21.71
CA ASP A 263 -4.66 -0.85 -22.70
C ASP A 263 -3.55 -1.78 -23.25
N ILE A 264 -3.17 -2.82 -22.54
CA ILE A 264 -2.22 -3.83 -23.01
C ILE A 264 -3.00 -4.88 -23.83
N ARG A 265 -2.90 -4.83 -25.16
CA ARG A 265 -3.69 -5.70 -26.05
C ARG A 265 -3.25 -7.16 -26.02
N ASP A 266 -1.94 -7.42 -25.93
CA ASP A 266 -1.40 -8.76 -25.85
C ASP A 266 -1.79 -9.41 -24.51
N GLN A 267 -2.49 -10.54 -24.57
CA GLN A 267 -2.98 -11.22 -23.37
C GLN A 267 -1.85 -11.83 -22.52
N TYR A 268 -0.79 -12.31 -23.18
CA TYR A 268 0.37 -12.86 -22.47
C TYR A 268 1.08 -11.75 -21.70
N GLU A 269 1.33 -10.62 -22.33
CA GLU A 269 1.91 -9.45 -21.67
C GLU A 269 1.01 -8.95 -20.56
N ARG A 270 -0.29 -8.69 -20.84
CA ARG A 270 -1.26 -8.23 -19.83
C ARG A 270 -1.26 -9.12 -18.59
N THR A 271 -1.16 -10.43 -18.75
CA THR A 271 -1.09 -11.37 -17.63
C THR A 271 0.12 -11.12 -16.72
N ASN A 272 1.27 -10.74 -17.26
CA ASN A 272 2.45 -10.40 -16.46
C ASN A 272 2.20 -9.17 -15.57
N PHE A 273 1.56 -8.14 -16.15
CA PHE A 273 1.21 -6.93 -15.41
C PHE A 273 0.15 -7.20 -14.34
N VAL A 274 -0.82 -8.06 -14.61
CA VAL A 274 -1.83 -8.50 -13.65
C VAL A 274 -1.19 -9.25 -12.48
N LEU A 275 -0.30 -10.21 -12.76
CA LEU A 275 0.44 -10.95 -11.73
C LEU A 275 1.30 -10.01 -10.88
N ALA A 276 2.03 -9.09 -11.54
CA ALA A 276 2.86 -8.11 -10.86
C ALA A 276 2.02 -7.21 -9.93
N SER A 277 0.85 -6.78 -10.42
CA SER A 277 -0.05 -5.90 -9.67
C SER A 277 -0.76 -6.62 -8.52
N TYR A 278 -1.05 -7.90 -8.67
CA TYR A 278 -1.60 -8.72 -7.60
C TYR A 278 -0.67 -8.78 -6.39
N ASN A 279 0.63 -8.86 -6.63
CA ASN A 279 1.65 -8.92 -5.60
C ASN A 279 2.09 -7.54 -5.10
N GLY A 280 2.39 -6.61 -6.01
CA GLY A 280 3.04 -5.33 -5.71
C GLY A 280 2.15 -4.10 -5.84
N GLY A 281 0.87 -4.27 -6.19
CA GLY A 281 -0.07 -3.16 -6.35
C GLY A 281 -0.04 -2.51 -7.74
N ALA A 282 -1.22 -2.27 -8.30
CA ALA A 282 -1.37 -1.74 -9.66
C ALA A 282 -0.78 -0.34 -9.85
N HIS A 283 -0.79 0.47 -8.81
CA HIS A 283 -0.30 1.84 -8.85
C HIS A 283 1.20 1.92 -9.08
N HIS A 284 1.99 1.14 -8.35
CA HIS A 284 3.44 1.06 -8.56
C HIS A 284 3.81 0.49 -9.93
N ILE A 285 3.03 -0.48 -10.43
CA ILE A 285 3.26 -1.01 -11.78
C ILE A 285 2.98 0.06 -12.83
N ARG A 286 1.95 0.91 -12.64
CA ARG A 286 1.69 2.06 -13.52
C ARG A 286 2.81 3.10 -13.45
N ASP A 287 3.39 3.35 -12.29
CA ASP A 287 4.57 4.23 -12.16
C ASP A 287 5.77 3.65 -12.94
N ALA A 288 6.05 2.36 -12.82
CA ALA A 288 7.09 1.69 -13.60
C ALA A 288 6.85 1.77 -15.12
N MET A 289 5.58 1.64 -15.58
CA MET A 289 5.21 1.83 -16.98
C MET A 289 5.46 3.27 -17.45
N ALA A 290 5.14 4.27 -16.63
CA ALA A 290 5.37 5.67 -16.94
C ALA A 290 6.87 5.97 -17.09
N LEU A 291 7.70 5.47 -16.19
CA LEU A 291 9.16 5.58 -16.26
C LEU A 291 9.71 4.89 -17.53
N ALA A 292 9.26 3.68 -17.83
CA ALA A 292 9.67 2.94 -19.04
C ALA A 292 9.32 3.74 -20.31
N LYS A 293 8.10 4.28 -20.39
CA LYS A 293 7.64 5.11 -21.51
C LYS A 293 8.48 6.37 -21.67
N ARG A 294 8.78 7.07 -20.58
CA ARG A 294 9.64 8.27 -20.59
C ARG A 294 11.02 7.97 -21.18
N ASP A 295 11.61 6.83 -20.81
CA ASP A 295 12.93 6.41 -21.24
C ASP A 295 12.91 5.69 -22.61
N GLY A 296 11.82 5.83 -23.39
CA GLY A 296 11.69 5.28 -24.75
C GLY A 296 11.55 3.76 -24.83
N LYS A 297 11.19 3.10 -23.72
CA LYS A 297 10.89 1.66 -23.68
C LYS A 297 9.41 1.40 -23.93
N ASN A 298 9.06 0.18 -24.31
CA ASN A 298 7.67 -0.20 -24.50
C ASN A 298 6.95 -0.41 -23.16
N PRO A 299 6.02 0.49 -22.76
CA PRO A 299 5.33 0.39 -21.47
C PRO A 299 4.37 -0.81 -21.39
N HIS A 300 4.09 -1.49 -22.51
CA HIS A 300 3.19 -2.64 -22.59
C HIS A 300 3.94 -3.97 -22.72
N ARG A 301 5.27 -3.97 -22.57
CA ARG A 301 6.10 -5.18 -22.59
C ARG A 301 6.72 -5.40 -21.23
N TRP A 302 6.44 -6.55 -20.62
CA TRP A 302 6.90 -6.84 -19.26
C TRP A 302 8.44 -6.87 -19.14
N SER A 303 9.14 -7.41 -20.13
CA SER A 303 10.61 -7.40 -20.13
C SER A 303 11.22 -6.00 -20.07
N ASP A 304 10.53 -5.00 -20.62
CA ASP A 304 10.97 -3.61 -20.58
C ASP A 304 10.61 -2.96 -19.24
N VAL A 305 9.39 -3.21 -18.73
CA VAL A 305 8.85 -2.56 -17.53
C VAL A 305 9.39 -3.18 -16.23
N SER A 306 9.66 -4.48 -16.19
CA SER A 306 10.18 -5.17 -14.99
C SER A 306 11.49 -4.56 -14.46
N ALA A 307 12.35 -4.05 -15.36
CA ALA A 307 13.56 -3.33 -14.98
C ALA A 307 13.25 -2.03 -14.20
N TYR A 308 12.15 -1.35 -14.53
CA TYR A 308 11.72 -0.13 -13.84
C TYR A 308 11.01 -0.45 -12.53
N VAL A 309 10.31 -1.58 -12.44
CA VAL A 309 9.81 -2.09 -11.15
C VAL A 309 10.96 -2.27 -10.15
N LEU A 310 12.11 -2.82 -10.60
CA LEU A 310 13.31 -2.91 -9.76
C LEU A 310 13.90 -1.54 -9.40
N LYS A 311 13.88 -0.60 -10.35
CA LYS A 311 14.43 0.76 -10.16
C LYS A 311 13.61 1.59 -9.15
N LEU A 312 12.32 1.31 -8.95
CA LEU A 312 11.49 1.98 -7.94
C LEU A 312 11.99 1.76 -6.49
N ALA A 313 12.97 0.89 -6.27
CA ALA A 313 13.67 0.78 -5.00
C ALA A 313 14.82 1.81 -4.84
N THR A 314 15.10 2.63 -5.86
CA THR A 314 16.24 3.56 -5.89
C THR A 314 15.76 5.01 -5.80
N PRO A 315 16.34 5.88 -4.95
CA PRO A 315 15.90 7.28 -4.75
C PRO A 315 15.73 8.09 -6.03
N LYS A 316 16.66 7.91 -6.98
CA LYS A 316 16.59 8.57 -8.30
C LYS A 316 15.28 8.31 -9.05
N TYR A 317 14.65 7.14 -8.84
CA TYR A 317 13.44 6.73 -9.56
C TYR A 317 12.17 6.91 -8.74
N TYR A 318 12.17 6.56 -7.46
CA TYR A 318 10.94 6.73 -6.68
C TYR A 318 10.66 8.20 -6.32
N ASN A 319 11.66 9.09 -6.34
CA ASN A 319 11.49 10.55 -6.18
C ASN A 319 11.32 11.28 -7.53
N ASP A 320 11.24 10.55 -8.65
CA ASP A 320 11.03 11.16 -9.96
C ASP A 320 9.63 11.78 -10.04
N PRO A 321 9.46 13.02 -10.55
CA PRO A 321 8.16 13.70 -10.59
C PRO A 321 7.06 12.94 -11.34
N ILE A 322 7.41 12.00 -12.24
CA ILE A 322 6.42 11.17 -12.96
C ILE A 322 5.86 10.04 -12.09
N VAL A 323 6.58 9.67 -11.03
CA VAL A 323 6.20 8.62 -10.08
C VAL A 323 5.25 9.21 -9.05
N LYS A 324 4.08 8.60 -8.88
CA LYS A 324 3.01 9.10 -8.02
C LYS A 324 2.95 8.37 -6.66
N TYR A 325 3.38 7.12 -6.65
CA TYR A 325 3.23 6.24 -5.47
C TYR A 325 4.58 5.92 -4.80
N GLY A 326 5.68 6.45 -5.36
CA GLY A 326 6.99 6.48 -4.74
C GLY A 326 7.68 5.12 -4.63
N TYR A 327 8.28 4.84 -3.47
CA TYR A 327 9.13 3.69 -3.23
C TYR A 327 8.38 2.35 -3.30
N MET A 328 9.02 1.36 -3.97
CA MET A 328 8.54 -0.03 -4.06
C MET A 328 9.69 -1.03 -3.93
N ARG A 329 9.49 -2.12 -3.18
CA ARG A 329 10.40 -3.27 -3.15
C ARG A 329 10.20 -4.19 -4.35
N GLY A 330 10.58 -3.72 -5.54
CA GLY A 330 10.23 -4.35 -6.81
C GLY A 330 10.82 -5.74 -7.05
N SER A 331 11.92 -6.11 -6.39
CA SER A 331 12.60 -7.41 -6.61
C SER A 331 11.68 -8.60 -6.34
N GLU A 332 10.89 -8.52 -5.30
CA GLU A 332 9.95 -9.59 -4.95
C GLU A 332 8.84 -9.76 -5.99
N THR A 333 8.32 -8.65 -6.49
CA THR A 333 7.27 -8.67 -7.51
C THR A 333 7.78 -9.24 -8.85
N VAL A 334 8.98 -8.89 -9.26
CA VAL A 334 9.59 -9.46 -10.46
C VAL A 334 9.83 -10.96 -10.29
N ASP A 335 10.38 -11.38 -9.15
CA ASP A 335 10.57 -12.80 -8.82
C ASP A 335 9.25 -13.56 -8.76
N TYR A 336 8.19 -12.96 -8.23
CA TYR A 336 6.86 -13.54 -8.16
C TYR A 336 6.33 -13.88 -9.54
N VAL A 337 6.39 -12.94 -10.49
CA VAL A 337 5.96 -13.17 -11.88
C VAL A 337 6.78 -14.29 -12.51
N ASN A 338 8.11 -14.26 -12.37
CA ASN A 338 9.01 -15.26 -12.96
C ASN A 338 8.72 -16.67 -12.42
N ARG A 339 8.56 -16.82 -11.10
CA ARG A 339 8.27 -18.12 -10.47
C ARG A 339 6.93 -18.70 -10.90
N ILE A 340 5.88 -17.86 -11.02
CA ILE A 340 4.58 -18.30 -11.49
C ILE A 340 4.66 -18.75 -12.95
N ARG A 341 5.37 -18.00 -13.81
CA ARG A 341 5.55 -18.39 -15.22
C ARG A 341 6.30 -19.71 -15.38
N GLN A 342 7.39 -19.89 -14.65
CA GLN A 342 8.13 -21.15 -14.66
C GLN A 342 7.25 -22.32 -14.20
N ARG A 343 6.49 -22.14 -13.14
CA ARG A 343 5.58 -23.16 -12.63
C ARG A 343 4.44 -23.45 -13.59
N HIS A 344 3.84 -22.43 -14.17
CA HIS A 344 2.82 -22.59 -15.20
C HIS A 344 3.35 -23.40 -16.39
N ALA A 345 4.57 -23.13 -16.86
CA ALA A 345 5.20 -23.91 -17.90
C ALA A 345 5.37 -25.40 -17.50
N SER A 346 5.73 -25.67 -16.23
CA SER A 346 5.81 -27.06 -15.73
C SER A 346 4.45 -27.76 -15.64
N TYR A 347 3.35 -27.01 -15.52
CA TYR A 347 1.99 -27.55 -15.46
C TYR A 347 1.34 -27.75 -16.84
N GLN A 348 1.88 -27.18 -17.91
CA GLN A 348 1.28 -27.23 -19.26
C GLN A 348 1.16 -28.67 -19.82
N GLY A 349 2.03 -29.61 -19.40
CA GLY A 349 1.94 -31.02 -19.76
C GLY A 349 0.81 -31.80 -19.06
N VAL A 350 0.14 -31.17 -18.09
CA VAL A 350 -0.91 -31.83 -17.30
C VAL A 350 -2.22 -31.83 -18.08
N LYS A 351 -2.68 -32.96 -18.52
CA LYS A 351 -4.02 -33.16 -19.08
C LYS A 351 -5.02 -33.11 -17.92
N SER A 352 -6.15 -32.41 -18.08
CA SER A 352 -7.23 -32.41 -17.09
C SER A 352 -7.74 -33.87 -16.96
N ALA A 353 -7.51 -34.49 -15.81
CA ALA A 353 -8.14 -35.75 -15.51
C ALA A 353 -9.64 -35.50 -15.33
N HIS A 354 -10.47 -36.18 -16.12
CA HIS A 354 -11.89 -36.30 -15.85
C HIS A 354 -12.05 -37.15 -14.58
N MET A 355 -12.07 -36.48 -13.44
CA MET A 355 -12.34 -37.15 -12.17
C MET A 355 -13.61 -36.56 -11.58
N GLY A 356 -14.58 -37.44 -11.31
CA GLY A 356 -15.71 -37.17 -10.46
C GLY A 356 -15.24 -36.91 -9.02
N PHE A 357 -14.67 -35.76 -8.79
CA PHE A 357 -14.24 -35.32 -7.48
C PHE A 357 -15.41 -34.57 -6.81
N HIS A 358 -15.97 -35.19 -5.77
CA HIS A 358 -16.93 -34.51 -4.90
C HIS A 358 -16.16 -33.68 -3.84
N PRO A 359 -16.27 -32.35 -3.83
CA PRO A 359 -15.52 -31.48 -2.92
C PRO A 359 -15.88 -31.65 -1.43
N SER A 360 -16.93 -32.39 -1.11
CA SER A 360 -17.58 -32.39 0.22
C SER A 360 -17.00 -33.38 1.24
N GLN A 361 -15.94 -34.12 0.94
CA GLN A 361 -15.32 -34.98 1.95
C GLN A 361 -13.82 -34.73 2.08
N PRO A 362 -13.35 -34.15 3.20
CA PRO A 362 -11.94 -34.23 3.54
C PRO A 362 -11.60 -35.70 3.76
N ARG A 363 -10.75 -36.26 2.88
CA ARG A 363 -10.20 -37.60 3.13
C ARG A 363 -9.54 -37.60 4.50
N LYS A 364 -9.90 -38.56 5.36
CA LYS A 364 -9.23 -38.86 6.62
C LYS A 364 -7.72 -38.88 6.36
N ALA A 365 -6.96 -38.13 7.16
CA ALA A 365 -5.50 -38.10 7.08
C ALA A 365 -4.97 -39.54 7.07
N ASP A 366 -4.23 -39.88 6.02
CA ASP A 366 -3.58 -41.19 5.89
C ASP A 366 -2.61 -41.39 7.06
N GLN A 367 -2.84 -42.40 7.87
CA GLN A 367 -2.04 -42.74 9.06
C GLN A 367 -0.62 -43.23 8.74
N ARG A 368 -0.14 -43.14 7.49
CA ARG A 368 1.21 -43.54 7.07
C ARG A 368 2.33 -42.57 7.42
N LYS A 369 2.06 -41.48 8.18
CA LYS A 369 3.03 -40.42 8.50
C LYS A 369 3.98 -40.70 9.68
N LYS A 370 4.14 -41.96 10.11
CA LYS A 370 5.07 -42.27 11.23
C LYS A 370 6.49 -42.71 10.83
N LYS A 371 6.94 -42.52 9.60
CA LYS A 371 8.24 -43.10 9.19
C LYS A 371 9.35 -42.11 8.82
N TYR A 372 9.14 -40.81 8.95
CA TYR A 372 10.20 -39.82 8.67
C TYR A 372 10.10 -38.60 9.62
N ASP A 373 10.19 -38.86 10.95
CA ASP A 373 10.66 -37.87 11.90
C ASP A 373 12.12 -38.21 12.19
N ILE A 374 13.04 -37.50 11.51
CA ILE A 374 14.42 -37.26 11.93
C ILE A 374 14.69 -35.78 11.67
#